data_f0b323565e733aa158901e61fa127911
#
_entry.id   f0b323565e733aa158901e61fa127911
#
_cell.length_a   1.000
_cell.length_b   1.000
_cell.length_c   1.000
_cell.angle_alpha   90.00
_cell.angle_beta   90.00
_cell.angle_gamma   90.00
#
_symmetry.space_group_name_H-M   'P 1'
#
loop_
_entity.id
_entity.type
_entity.pdbx_description
1 polymer ?
#
loop_
_entity_poly.entity_id
_entity_poly.type
_entity_poly.pdbx_seq_one_letter_code
_entity_poly.pdbx_strand_id
1 'polypeptide(L)'
;MGIKQENEITIKVTCGISELCKILEDKGFRVVDRFTMNDIFMIPNALKNKIPHLTSREILKDAILIRDIENQFKGTQKNRNKKITFKKKEFSKDGDILNQESINCDILNINEAINFFQAINYYRIMNIIENDIVYQKDDFEIAIKDIENGDNLIEVETVSNNVNIDSIEKLKKQIIKLQIPIDTSDFFIKKAEIELDKIIKS
;
A
#
# COMPACT_ATOMS: atom_id res chain seq x y z
N MET A 1 7.64 6.58 -22.02
CA MET A 1 6.85 6.21 -20.85
C MET A 1 7.32 7.08 -19.71
N GLY A 2 6.48 8.01 -19.23
CA GLY A 2 6.86 8.88 -18.11
C GLY A 2 6.86 8.09 -16.82
N ILE A 3 7.95 8.17 -16.06
CA ILE A 3 8.04 7.66 -14.70
C ILE A 3 7.04 8.47 -13.88
N LYS A 4 5.96 7.83 -13.41
CA LYS A 4 5.02 8.45 -12.48
C LYS A 4 5.69 8.44 -11.11
N GLN A 5 6.20 9.57 -10.67
CA GLN A 5 6.62 9.76 -9.29
C GLN A 5 5.33 9.75 -8.45
N GLU A 6 5.04 8.60 -7.82
CA GLU A 6 3.92 8.49 -6.90
C GLU A 6 4.34 9.15 -5.58
N ASN A 7 3.95 10.41 -5.41
CA ASN A 7 4.10 11.12 -4.16
C ASN A 7 2.88 10.80 -3.28
N GLU A 8 3.00 9.77 -2.46
CA GLU A 8 1.98 9.33 -1.52
C GLU A 8 2.43 9.52 -0.07
N ILE A 9 1.48 9.73 0.81
CA ILE A 9 1.65 9.72 2.26
C ILE A 9 0.86 8.53 2.80
N THR A 10 1.46 7.74 3.67
CA THR A 10 0.81 6.66 4.41
C THR A 10 0.96 6.93 5.90
N ILE A 11 -0.16 7.04 6.63
CA ILE A 11 -0.19 7.46 8.03
C ILE A 11 -1.02 6.46 8.84
N LYS A 12 -0.58 6.19 10.09
CA LYS A 12 -1.32 5.38 11.04
C LYS A 12 -2.54 6.13 11.59
N VAL A 13 -3.67 5.44 11.63
CA VAL A 13 -4.90 5.91 12.27
C VAL A 13 -4.87 5.52 13.74
N THR A 14 -5.30 6.43 14.64
CA THR A 14 -5.29 6.23 16.10
C THR A 14 -6.67 5.92 16.67
N CYS A 15 -7.69 5.77 15.81
CA CYS A 15 -9.06 5.37 16.18
C CYS A 15 -9.52 4.14 15.38
N GLY A 16 -10.70 3.61 15.71
CA GLY A 16 -11.30 2.52 14.94
C GLY A 16 -11.80 2.97 13.57
N ILE A 17 -11.83 2.04 12.59
CA ILE A 17 -12.27 2.33 11.22
C ILE A 17 -13.69 2.93 11.17
N SER A 18 -14.63 2.37 11.94
CA SER A 18 -16.01 2.89 11.97
C SER A 18 -16.10 4.34 12.47
N GLU A 19 -15.24 4.70 13.41
CA GLU A 19 -15.15 6.07 13.92
C GLU A 19 -14.54 7.00 12.86
N LEU A 20 -13.46 6.58 12.21
CA LEU A 20 -12.84 7.36 11.13
C LEU A 20 -13.81 7.59 9.96
N CYS A 21 -14.55 6.55 9.54
CA CYS A 21 -15.58 6.67 8.50
C CYS A 21 -16.59 7.76 8.84
N LYS A 22 -17.14 7.73 10.08
CA LYS A 22 -18.09 8.74 10.54
C LYS A 22 -17.50 10.16 10.53
N ILE A 23 -16.27 10.31 11.01
CA ILE A 23 -15.57 11.61 11.01
C ILE A 23 -15.41 12.15 9.57
N LEU A 24 -15.05 11.31 8.61
CA LEU A 24 -14.92 11.72 7.21
C LEU A 24 -16.28 12.09 6.60
N GLU A 25 -17.32 11.32 6.87
CA GLU A 25 -18.69 11.62 6.42
C GLU A 25 -19.22 12.95 7.01
N ASP A 26 -18.99 13.20 8.31
CA ASP A 26 -19.34 14.47 8.97
C ASP A 26 -18.58 15.67 8.36
N LYS A 27 -17.38 15.45 7.80
CA LYS A 27 -16.60 16.47 7.08
C LYS A 27 -16.99 16.61 5.60
N GLY A 28 -18.00 15.85 5.14
CA GLY A 28 -18.57 15.93 3.80
C GLY A 28 -17.83 15.08 2.76
N PHE A 29 -16.98 14.16 3.18
CA PHE A 29 -16.44 13.12 2.29
C PHE A 29 -17.49 12.07 1.97
N ARG A 30 -17.41 11.47 0.80
CA ARG A 30 -18.31 10.40 0.34
C ARG A 30 -17.49 9.21 -0.11
N VAL A 31 -17.99 8.01 0.16
CA VAL A 31 -17.38 6.77 -0.34
C VAL A 31 -17.53 6.73 -1.86
N VAL A 32 -16.42 6.56 -2.56
CA VAL A 32 -16.37 6.42 -4.02
C VAL A 32 -15.95 5.02 -4.45
N ASP A 33 -15.21 4.27 -3.60
CA ASP A 33 -14.83 2.90 -3.89
C ASP A 33 -14.70 2.06 -2.60
N ARG A 34 -14.84 0.72 -2.74
CA ARG A 34 -14.56 -0.29 -1.72
C ARG A 34 -14.03 -1.54 -2.39
N PHE A 35 -12.92 -2.06 -1.90
CA PHE A 35 -12.34 -3.30 -2.42
C PHE A 35 -11.57 -4.05 -1.33
N THR A 36 -11.42 -5.35 -1.52
CA THR A 36 -10.47 -6.16 -0.76
C THR A 36 -9.24 -6.38 -1.63
N MET A 37 -8.06 -6.22 -1.05
CA MET A 37 -6.79 -6.47 -1.70
C MET A 37 -6.03 -7.55 -0.94
N ASN A 38 -5.51 -8.52 -1.68
CA ASN A 38 -4.66 -9.58 -1.16
C ASN A 38 -3.30 -9.49 -1.85
N ASP A 39 -2.29 -9.06 -1.10
CA ASP A 39 -0.91 -8.90 -1.54
C ASP A 39 -0.05 -10.07 -1.08
N ILE A 40 0.41 -10.89 -2.02
CA ILE A 40 1.30 -12.03 -1.77
C ILE A 40 2.71 -11.64 -2.17
N PHE A 41 3.64 -11.67 -1.21
CA PHE A 41 5.03 -11.32 -1.42
C PHE A 41 5.87 -12.57 -1.64
N MET A 42 6.53 -12.62 -2.81
CA MET A 42 7.45 -13.68 -3.22
C MET A 42 8.88 -13.14 -3.22
N ILE A 43 9.80 -13.85 -2.58
CA ILE A 43 11.23 -13.46 -2.54
C ILE A 43 12.11 -14.60 -3.03
N PRO A 44 13.36 -14.31 -3.50
CA PRO A 44 14.29 -15.36 -3.94
C PRO A 44 14.62 -16.35 -2.83
N ASN A 45 14.61 -17.64 -3.12
CA ASN A 45 15.00 -18.70 -2.17
C ASN A 45 16.42 -18.51 -1.60
N ALA A 46 17.32 -17.87 -2.35
CA ALA A 46 18.66 -17.55 -1.90
C ALA A 46 18.71 -16.64 -0.66
N LEU A 47 17.62 -15.94 -0.34
CA LEU A 47 17.51 -15.10 0.86
C LEU A 47 17.07 -15.89 2.09
N LYS A 48 16.45 -17.08 1.95
CA LYS A 48 15.82 -17.83 3.03
C LYS A 48 16.71 -18.01 4.26
N ASN A 49 17.95 -18.43 4.05
CA ASN A 49 18.91 -18.64 5.12
C ASN A 49 19.58 -17.35 5.64
N LYS A 50 19.33 -16.22 4.98
CA LYS A 50 19.90 -14.92 5.33
C LYS A 50 18.92 -14.04 6.10
N ILE A 51 17.62 -14.38 6.11
CA ILE A 51 16.56 -13.60 6.77
C ILE A 51 16.92 -13.15 8.20
N PRO A 52 17.48 -13.98 9.07
CA PRO A 52 17.83 -13.56 10.44
C PRO A 52 18.88 -12.43 10.51
N HIS A 53 19.56 -12.15 9.41
CA HIS A 53 20.65 -11.16 9.32
C HIS A 53 20.30 -9.96 8.44
N LEU A 54 19.09 -9.91 7.90
CA LEU A 54 18.62 -8.87 7.00
C LEU A 54 17.50 -8.05 7.63
N THR A 55 17.43 -6.78 7.29
CA THR A 55 16.28 -5.93 7.59
C THR A 55 15.11 -6.28 6.65
N SER A 56 13.88 -5.99 7.08
CA SER A 56 12.69 -6.17 6.24
C SER A 56 12.80 -5.43 4.91
N ARG A 57 13.45 -4.27 4.89
CA ARG A 57 13.74 -3.51 3.67
C ARG A 57 14.67 -4.25 2.71
N GLU A 58 15.74 -4.85 3.22
CA GLU A 58 16.67 -5.64 2.40
C GLU A 58 16.00 -6.90 1.85
N ILE A 59 15.15 -7.55 2.64
CA ILE A 59 14.38 -8.73 2.21
C ILE A 59 13.39 -8.36 1.10
N LEU A 60 12.69 -7.23 1.24
CA LEU A 60 11.66 -6.78 0.30
C LEU A 60 12.18 -6.04 -0.92
N LYS A 61 13.49 -5.76 -0.98
CA LYS A 61 14.10 -4.99 -2.09
C LYS A 61 13.79 -5.56 -3.46
N ASP A 62 13.91 -6.88 -3.59
CA ASP A 62 13.72 -7.62 -4.84
C ASP A 62 12.45 -8.52 -4.80
N ALA A 63 11.49 -8.17 -3.92
CA ALA A 63 10.27 -8.93 -3.81
C ALA A 63 9.36 -8.73 -5.02
N ILE A 64 8.77 -9.82 -5.48
CA ILE A 64 7.67 -9.82 -6.45
C ILE A 64 6.37 -9.81 -5.67
N LEU A 65 5.48 -8.89 -6.03
CA LEU A 65 4.15 -8.78 -5.46
C LEU A 65 3.13 -9.40 -6.42
N ILE A 66 2.40 -10.42 -5.97
CA ILE A 66 1.24 -10.97 -6.67
C ILE A 66 0.01 -10.40 -5.97
N ARG A 67 -0.77 -9.60 -6.67
CA ARG A 67 -1.91 -8.86 -6.12
C ARG A 67 -3.21 -9.37 -6.70
N ASP A 68 -4.20 -9.59 -5.84
CA ASP A 68 -5.60 -9.91 -6.16
C ASP A 68 -6.49 -8.81 -5.58
N ILE A 69 -7.21 -8.08 -6.44
CA ILE A 69 -8.12 -7.01 -6.02
C ILE A 69 -9.54 -7.43 -6.36
N GLU A 70 -10.43 -7.43 -5.37
CA GLU A 70 -11.85 -7.70 -5.54
C GLU A 70 -12.67 -6.47 -5.15
N ASN A 71 -13.30 -5.83 -6.14
CA ASN A 71 -14.17 -4.68 -5.91
C ASN A 71 -15.46 -5.12 -5.20
N GLN A 72 -15.82 -4.38 -4.13
CA GLN A 72 -17.03 -4.62 -3.33
C GLN A 72 -18.09 -3.52 -3.54
N PHE A 73 -17.80 -2.49 -4.34
CA PHE A 73 -18.72 -1.37 -4.54
C PHE A 73 -19.93 -1.78 -5.38
N LYS A 74 -21.15 -1.52 -4.85
CA LYS A 74 -22.41 -1.87 -5.54
C LYS A 74 -22.59 -1.01 -6.79
N GLY A 75 -22.71 -1.65 -7.95
CA GLY A 75 -23.01 -0.98 -9.23
C GLY A 75 -21.85 -0.96 -10.22
N THR A 76 -20.64 -1.27 -9.83
CA THR A 76 -19.56 -1.59 -10.75
C THR A 76 -19.58 -3.09 -11.05
N GLN A 77 -19.37 -3.48 -12.32
CA GLN A 77 -19.04 -4.86 -12.60
C GLN A 77 -17.86 -5.24 -11.70
N LYS A 78 -17.94 -6.40 -11.01
CA LYS A 78 -16.85 -6.93 -10.19
C LYS A 78 -15.62 -7.15 -11.08
N ASN A 79 -14.86 -6.09 -11.31
CA ASN A 79 -13.59 -6.18 -12.01
C ASN A 79 -12.57 -6.71 -11.00
N ARG A 80 -12.43 -8.03 -10.99
CA ARG A 80 -11.34 -8.67 -10.27
C ARG A 80 -10.05 -8.40 -11.04
N ASN A 81 -9.19 -7.55 -10.50
CA ASN A 81 -7.89 -7.24 -11.09
C ASN A 81 -6.80 -8.07 -10.40
N LYS A 82 -6.18 -8.97 -11.16
CA LYS A 82 -5.05 -9.78 -10.70
C LYS A 82 -3.81 -9.37 -11.46
N LYS A 83 -2.76 -9.03 -10.74
CA LYS A 83 -1.51 -8.59 -11.37
C LYS A 83 -0.28 -9.04 -10.59
N ILE A 84 0.82 -9.16 -11.32
CA ILE A 84 2.16 -9.21 -10.77
C ILE A 84 2.73 -7.80 -10.82
N THR A 85 3.35 -7.35 -9.73
CA THR A 85 4.04 -6.07 -9.64
C THR A 85 5.45 -6.28 -9.17
N PHE A 86 6.43 -5.73 -9.89
CA PHE A 86 7.78 -5.59 -9.42
C PHE A 86 8.08 -4.11 -9.23
N LYS A 87 8.50 -3.72 -8.01
CA LYS A 87 8.86 -2.35 -7.67
C LYS A 87 10.37 -2.23 -7.62
N LYS A 88 10.98 -1.69 -8.68
CA LYS A 88 12.40 -1.35 -8.69
C LYS A 88 12.60 -0.06 -7.93
N LYS A 89 13.36 -0.11 -6.85
CA LYS A 89 13.62 1.03 -5.97
C LYS A 89 15.10 1.40 -6.02
N GLU A 90 15.37 2.69 -6.13
CA GLU A 90 16.71 3.26 -5.94
C GLU A 90 16.76 3.94 -4.58
N PHE A 91 17.79 3.64 -3.81
CA PHE A 91 17.94 4.16 -2.46
C PHE A 91 19.10 5.15 -2.38
N SER A 92 18.96 6.19 -1.54
CA SER A 92 20.04 7.05 -1.11
C SER A 92 21.02 6.29 -0.21
N LYS A 93 22.17 6.89 0.11
CA LYS A 93 23.11 6.35 1.10
C LYS A 93 22.49 6.23 2.49
N ASP A 94 21.51 7.07 2.80
CA ASP A 94 20.80 7.11 4.08
C ASP A 94 19.56 6.20 4.11
N GLY A 95 19.30 5.49 3.00
CA GLY A 95 18.21 4.50 2.88
C GLY A 95 16.86 5.07 2.41
N ASP A 96 16.78 6.34 2.04
CA ASP A 96 15.57 6.92 1.47
C ASP A 96 15.35 6.46 0.03
N ILE A 97 14.10 6.32 -0.37
CA ILE A 97 13.74 5.97 -1.75
C ILE A 97 13.92 7.21 -2.62
N LEU A 98 14.94 7.20 -3.50
CA LEU A 98 15.19 8.28 -4.46
C LEU A 98 14.29 8.17 -5.69
N ASN A 99 14.02 6.94 -6.12
CA ASN A 99 13.21 6.66 -7.30
C ASN A 99 12.53 5.29 -7.15
N GLN A 100 11.30 5.17 -7.66
CA GLN A 100 10.56 3.91 -7.71
C GLN A 100 9.91 3.75 -9.07
N GLU A 101 10.24 2.67 -9.75
CA GLU A 101 9.61 2.22 -10.99
C GLU A 101 8.76 0.99 -10.71
N SER A 102 7.49 1.00 -11.15
CA SER A 102 6.60 -0.15 -11.02
C SER A 102 6.40 -0.82 -12.37
N ILE A 103 6.76 -2.10 -12.48
CA ILE A 103 6.49 -2.94 -13.63
C ILE A 103 5.30 -3.83 -13.29
N ASN A 104 4.21 -3.72 -14.06
CA ASN A 104 2.98 -4.46 -13.83
C ASN A 104 2.71 -5.41 -14.99
N CYS A 105 2.18 -6.59 -14.68
CA CYS A 105 1.72 -7.60 -15.64
C CYS A 105 0.38 -8.17 -15.14
N ASP A 106 -0.67 -8.03 -15.93
CA ASP A 106 -1.98 -8.63 -15.60
C ASP A 106 -1.90 -10.15 -15.74
N ILE A 107 -2.57 -10.85 -14.83
CA ILE A 107 -2.62 -12.33 -14.80
C ILE A 107 -4.05 -12.83 -14.64
N LEU A 108 -4.29 -14.05 -15.09
CA LEU A 108 -5.60 -14.68 -14.99
C LEU A 108 -5.76 -15.49 -13.70
N ASN A 109 -4.68 -16.09 -13.20
CA ASN A 109 -4.72 -17.04 -12.09
C ASN A 109 -3.58 -16.81 -11.11
N ILE A 110 -3.92 -16.52 -9.85
CA ILE A 110 -2.97 -16.29 -8.75
C ILE A 110 -2.15 -17.54 -8.46
N ASN A 111 -2.77 -18.72 -8.41
CA ASN A 111 -2.06 -19.96 -8.07
C ASN A 111 -1.04 -20.34 -9.15
N GLU A 112 -1.36 -20.13 -10.42
CA GLU A 112 -0.41 -20.35 -11.52
C GLU A 112 0.77 -19.39 -11.44
N ALA A 113 0.54 -18.12 -11.09
CA ALA A 113 1.61 -17.16 -10.88
C ALA A 113 2.51 -17.57 -9.70
N ILE A 114 1.93 -18.00 -8.57
CA ILE A 114 2.69 -18.52 -7.43
C ILE A 114 3.54 -19.73 -7.85
N ASN A 115 2.94 -20.71 -8.53
CA ASN A 115 3.64 -21.92 -8.99
C ASN A 115 4.79 -21.57 -9.96
N PHE A 116 4.56 -20.60 -10.86
CA PHE A 116 5.59 -20.13 -11.76
C PHE A 116 6.79 -19.54 -10.99
N PHE A 117 6.54 -18.66 -10.02
CA PHE A 117 7.63 -18.09 -9.22
C PHE A 117 8.34 -19.13 -8.36
N GLN A 118 7.61 -20.11 -7.82
CA GLN A 118 8.22 -21.23 -7.09
C GLN A 118 9.13 -22.07 -8.00
N ALA A 119 8.71 -22.32 -9.24
CA ALA A 119 9.51 -23.07 -10.22
C ALA A 119 10.84 -22.36 -10.60
N ILE A 120 10.86 -21.02 -10.52
CA ILE A 120 12.08 -20.21 -10.76
C ILE A 120 12.78 -19.79 -9.46
N ASN A 121 12.64 -20.59 -8.38
CA ASN A 121 13.33 -20.41 -7.11
C ASN A 121 12.94 -19.17 -6.30
N TYR A 122 11.68 -18.78 -6.33
CA TYR A 122 11.10 -17.87 -5.36
C TYR A 122 10.25 -18.63 -4.35
N TYR A 123 10.02 -18.06 -3.17
CA TYR A 123 9.05 -18.58 -2.19
C TYR A 123 8.22 -17.44 -1.58
N ARG A 124 7.03 -17.79 -1.14
CA ARG A 124 6.13 -16.86 -0.46
C ARG A 124 6.64 -16.59 0.94
N ILE A 125 6.89 -15.34 1.28
CA ILE A 125 7.34 -14.94 2.62
C ILE A 125 6.20 -14.43 3.48
N MET A 126 5.27 -13.68 2.90
CA MET A 126 4.11 -13.14 3.63
C MET A 126 2.92 -12.91 2.72
N ASN A 127 1.78 -12.65 3.36
CA ASN A 127 0.53 -12.27 2.74
C ASN A 127 -0.07 -11.12 3.55
N ILE A 128 -0.48 -10.06 2.88
CA ILE A 128 -1.19 -8.93 3.49
C ILE A 128 -2.57 -8.87 2.86
N ILE A 129 -3.60 -8.96 3.69
CA ILE A 129 -4.99 -8.77 3.29
C ILE A 129 -5.45 -7.44 3.88
N GLU A 130 -6.06 -6.61 3.06
CA GLU A 130 -6.61 -5.34 3.49
C GLU A 130 -7.98 -5.08 2.86
N ASN A 131 -8.85 -4.42 3.62
CA ASN A 131 -10.14 -3.94 3.14
C ASN A 131 -10.04 -2.42 2.99
N ASP A 132 -10.08 -1.96 1.75
CA ASP A 132 -9.90 -0.56 1.43
C ASP A 132 -11.25 0.14 1.24
N ILE A 133 -11.35 1.35 1.80
CA ILE A 133 -12.48 2.25 1.60
C ILE A 133 -11.94 3.57 1.10
N VAL A 134 -12.30 3.96 -0.11
CA VAL A 134 -11.88 5.23 -0.70
C VAL A 134 -12.95 6.28 -0.49
N TYR A 135 -12.58 7.33 0.21
CA TYR A 135 -13.38 8.52 0.43
C TYR A 135 -12.90 9.66 -0.45
N GLN A 136 -13.83 10.44 -0.99
CA GLN A 136 -13.53 11.60 -1.82
C GLN A 136 -14.35 12.81 -1.38
N LYS A 137 -13.69 13.97 -1.40
CA LYS A 137 -14.33 15.29 -1.33
C LYS A 137 -13.60 16.22 -2.30
N ASP A 138 -14.35 16.78 -3.27
CA ASP A 138 -13.78 17.52 -4.37
C ASP A 138 -12.71 16.67 -5.08
N ASP A 139 -11.48 17.21 -5.24
CA ASP A 139 -10.34 16.49 -5.84
C ASP A 139 -9.45 15.79 -4.80
N PHE A 140 -9.91 15.66 -3.55
CA PHE A 140 -9.12 15.09 -2.48
C PHE A 140 -9.63 13.70 -2.11
N GLU A 141 -8.82 12.68 -2.35
CA GLU A 141 -9.12 11.30 -2.02
C GLU A 141 -8.31 10.84 -0.80
N ILE A 142 -8.94 10.02 0.04
CA ILE A 142 -8.35 9.35 1.19
C ILE A 142 -8.71 7.87 1.09
N ALA A 143 -7.73 7.01 0.93
CA ALA A 143 -7.91 5.57 1.04
C ALA A 143 -7.68 5.12 2.48
N ILE A 144 -8.71 4.60 3.14
CA ILE A 144 -8.59 3.90 4.42
C ILE A 144 -8.16 2.47 4.12
N LYS A 145 -7.13 1.99 4.81
CA LYS A 145 -6.60 0.63 4.71
C LYS A 145 -6.79 -0.09 6.04
N ASP A 146 -7.74 -1.00 6.08
CA ASP A 146 -8.01 -1.89 7.21
C ASP A 146 -7.24 -3.20 6.99
N ILE A 147 -6.04 -3.28 7.57
CA ILE A 147 -5.15 -4.43 7.40
C ILE A 147 -5.55 -5.54 8.36
N GLU A 148 -5.83 -6.73 7.84
CA GLU A 148 -6.19 -7.89 8.65
C GLU A 148 -5.06 -8.23 9.64
N ASN A 149 -5.37 -8.18 10.95
CA ASN A 149 -4.41 -8.34 12.06
C ASN A 149 -3.26 -7.32 12.06
N GLY A 150 -3.43 -6.20 11.37
CA GLY A 150 -2.45 -5.14 11.24
C GLY A 150 -2.90 -3.80 11.83
N ASP A 151 -2.21 -2.74 11.42
CA ASP A 151 -2.57 -1.37 11.77
C ASP A 151 -3.60 -0.82 10.77
N ASN A 152 -4.48 0.07 11.26
CA ASN A 152 -5.32 0.88 10.40
C ASN A 152 -4.49 2.04 9.84
N LEU A 153 -4.48 2.19 8.53
CA LEU A 153 -3.73 3.25 7.86
C LEU A 153 -4.66 4.10 6.98
N ILE A 154 -4.23 5.30 6.67
CA ILE A 154 -4.73 6.07 5.53
C ILE A 154 -3.61 6.28 4.52
N GLU A 155 -3.98 6.28 3.26
CA GLU A 155 -3.09 6.60 2.14
C GLU A 155 -3.70 7.74 1.33
N VAL A 156 -2.87 8.71 1.00
CA VAL A 156 -3.27 9.90 0.26
C VAL A 156 -2.19 10.26 -0.73
N GLU A 157 -2.59 10.52 -1.98
CA GLU A 157 -1.67 10.86 -3.08
C GLU A 157 -1.71 12.34 -3.42
N THR A 158 -0.59 12.84 -3.97
CA THR A 158 -0.55 14.19 -4.56
C THR A 158 -1.30 14.21 -5.88
N VAL A 159 -2.00 15.32 -6.14
CA VAL A 159 -2.68 15.59 -7.41
C VAL A 159 -2.01 16.77 -8.09
N SER A 160 -1.29 16.52 -9.18
CA SER A 160 -0.44 17.52 -9.84
C SER A 160 -1.18 18.77 -10.32
N ASN A 161 -2.48 18.64 -10.64
CA ASN A 161 -3.31 19.75 -11.10
C ASN A 161 -4.04 20.49 -9.97
N ASN A 162 -3.89 20.05 -8.71
CA ASN A 162 -4.51 20.67 -7.55
C ASN A 162 -3.44 21.42 -6.74
N VAL A 163 -3.44 22.75 -6.81
CA VAL A 163 -2.47 23.64 -6.16
C VAL A 163 -2.40 23.49 -4.63
N ASN A 164 -3.38 22.84 -4.01
CA ASN A 164 -3.42 22.62 -2.56
C ASN A 164 -2.76 21.31 -2.13
N ILE A 165 -2.59 20.35 -3.04
CA ILE A 165 -2.07 19.01 -2.80
C ILE A 165 -1.11 18.52 -3.90
N ASP A 166 -0.47 19.44 -4.61
CA ASP A 166 0.50 19.15 -5.68
C ASP A 166 1.88 18.72 -5.17
N SER A 167 2.10 18.78 -3.85
CA SER A 167 3.35 18.41 -3.21
C SER A 167 3.12 17.75 -1.84
N ILE A 168 4.08 16.96 -1.39
CA ILE A 168 4.05 16.29 -0.08
C ILE A 168 3.82 17.28 1.07
N GLU A 169 4.49 18.43 1.06
CA GLU A 169 4.35 19.43 2.13
C GLU A 169 2.94 20.04 2.19
N LYS A 170 2.33 20.28 1.04
CA LYS A 170 0.94 20.76 0.98
C LYS A 170 -0.03 19.66 1.39
N LEU A 171 0.22 18.43 0.96
CA LEU A 171 -0.58 17.27 1.32
C LEU A 171 -0.58 17.04 2.85
N LYS A 172 0.59 17.08 3.51
CA LYS A 172 0.71 17.02 4.97
C LYS A 172 -0.12 18.09 5.67
N LYS A 173 -0.03 19.35 5.20
CA LYS A 173 -0.83 20.46 5.75
C LYS A 173 -2.32 20.23 5.61
N GLN A 174 -2.79 19.71 4.48
CA GLN A 174 -4.20 19.40 4.27
C GLN A 174 -4.68 18.28 5.20
N ILE A 175 -3.91 17.21 5.34
CA ILE A 175 -4.25 16.10 6.24
C ILE A 175 -4.36 16.59 7.70
N ILE A 176 -3.37 17.37 8.17
CA ILE A 176 -3.39 17.93 9.53
C ILE A 176 -4.60 18.86 9.74
N LYS A 177 -4.95 19.67 8.73
CA LYS A 177 -6.10 20.57 8.76
C LYS A 177 -7.44 19.81 8.87
N LEU A 178 -7.49 18.56 8.41
CA LEU A 178 -8.68 17.73 8.56
C LEU A 178 -8.99 17.38 10.03
N GLN A 179 -8.00 17.44 10.92
CA GLN A 179 -8.17 17.08 12.33
C GLN A 179 -8.79 15.69 12.52
N ILE A 180 -8.34 14.73 11.74
CA ILE A 180 -8.69 13.31 11.89
C ILE A 180 -7.71 12.64 12.87
N PRO A 181 -8.11 11.56 13.56
CA PRO A 181 -7.28 10.87 14.56
C PRO A 181 -6.17 10.06 13.88
N ILE A 182 -4.99 10.68 13.70
CA ILE A 182 -3.82 10.08 13.05
C ILE A 182 -2.56 10.29 13.90
N ASP A 183 -1.58 9.41 13.73
CA ASP A 183 -0.25 9.57 14.28
C ASP A 183 0.61 10.42 13.32
N THR A 184 0.89 11.65 13.71
CA THR A 184 1.68 12.59 12.89
C THR A 184 3.19 12.45 13.08
N SER A 185 3.67 11.46 13.83
CA SER A 185 5.10 11.21 14.03
C SER A 185 5.77 10.63 12.78
N ASP A 186 5.01 9.87 11.97
CA ASP A 186 5.47 9.30 10.70
C ASP A 186 4.42 9.43 9.60
N PHE A 187 4.78 10.13 8.52
CA PHE A 187 3.94 10.32 7.33
C PHE A 187 4.28 9.34 6.19
N PHE A 188 5.22 8.44 6.40
CA PHE A 188 5.72 7.55 5.36
C PHE A 188 5.81 6.10 5.83
N ILE A 189 4.78 5.63 6.53
CA ILE A 189 4.71 4.26 7.05
C ILE A 189 4.90 3.26 5.92
N LYS A 190 5.82 2.32 6.14
CA LYS A 190 6.11 1.24 5.21
C LYS A 190 5.35 -0.02 5.61
N LYS A 191 4.07 -0.10 5.23
CA LYS A 191 3.16 -1.21 5.54
C LYS A 191 3.83 -2.58 5.42
N ALA A 192 4.43 -2.88 4.27
CA ALA A 192 5.03 -4.18 4.02
C ALA A 192 6.25 -4.49 4.93
N GLU A 193 7.05 -3.47 5.30
CA GLU A 193 8.18 -3.65 6.23
C GLU A 193 7.66 -3.97 7.64
N ILE A 194 6.61 -3.28 8.09
CA ILE A 194 5.99 -3.52 9.41
C ILE A 194 5.38 -4.91 9.49
N GLU A 195 4.61 -5.31 8.48
CA GLU A 195 3.97 -6.63 8.48
C GLU A 195 5.00 -7.76 8.39
N LEU A 196 6.08 -7.58 7.63
CA LEU A 196 7.18 -8.54 7.61
C LEU A 196 7.91 -8.62 8.95
N ASP A 197 8.17 -7.47 9.60
CA ASP A 197 8.82 -7.43 10.91
C ASP A 197 8.06 -8.22 11.98
N LYS A 198 6.73 -8.22 11.95
CA LYS A 198 5.90 -9.03 12.86
C LYS A 198 6.14 -10.53 12.66
N ILE A 199 6.38 -10.97 11.42
CA ILE A 199 6.58 -12.37 11.05
C ILE A 199 7.99 -12.85 11.43
N ILE A 200 9.03 -12.04 11.15
CA ILE A 200 10.42 -12.47 11.35
C ILE A 200 10.92 -12.28 12.79
N LYS A 201 10.21 -11.49 13.62
CA LYS A 201 10.53 -11.26 15.03
C LYS A 201 9.67 -12.10 16.00
N SER A 202 8.66 -12.82 15.46
CA SER A 202 7.84 -13.78 16.22
C SER A 202 8.53 -15.14 16.34
#